data_700765306284946008a01a231cb0ec6a
#
_entry.id   700765306284946008a01a231cb0ec6a
#
_cell.length_a   1.000
_cell.length_b   1.000
_cell.length_c   1.000
_cell.angle_alpha   90.00
_cell.angle_beta   90.00
_cell.angle_gamma   90.00
#
_symmetry.space_group_name_H-M   'P 1'
#
loop_
_entity.id
_entity.type
_entity.pdbx_description
1 polymer ?
#
loop_
_entity_poly.entity_id
_entity_poly.type
_entity_poly.pdbx_seq_one_letter_code
_entity_poly.pdbx_strand_id
1 'polypeptide(L)'
;MMTTDTIQNISKSPVTGKEYEIPVIQDDKAGIDAFIALHPGKKVVVVQGLGFVGSVMGLVVANALTEEYAVIGIDLPTTASYWKIRSINEGIFPVIASDPKIDQYYQNALKKKNYYATYDAHVYSKADVVVVDINLDVKKKSSDKQDPEGYSVDLSPFKKAIEAIGINCKEDVLVLVETTVPPGTSKKIVRPILEECLTKRGLPADKIKVGHSYERVMPGPKYIDSIQNFYRVFAGTDEKSTEAVETFLRTVIRTDEYPLTRLGNTNATEMAKVLENSFRAMNIAFMVEWSRFAEEAGVDIYEVVNAIRMRPTHKNIMLPGLGVGGYCLTKDPLLASWARMNLFGSEERLGQSEKGVHINDKMPLYAFEFLQSQYKEALAGKKVLLLGVSYLNDVGDTRYTPVEGFYDQLEIEGCEIVLHDPHVKYWEEKDVWVNQDLDELLKDSYNIIAITTGHKDYRNNESLINKLIDQPVSFLYDTIGVLTNEEIKRLSAKHIVKVIGRGDL
;
A
#
# COMPACT_ATOMS: atom_id res chain seq x y z
N MET A 1 -22.89 21.01 35.38
CA MET A 1 -21.70 20.16 35.57
C MET A 1 -21.28 19.68 34.18
N MET A 2 -20.32 20.32 33.59
CA MET A 2 -19.75 19.89 32.29
C MET A 2 -18.81 18.71 32.58
N THR A 3 -19.15 17.55 32.07
CA THR A 3 -18.24 16.40 32.00
C THR A 3 -17.16 16.74 30.98
N THR A 4 -15.97 17.05 31.48
CA THR A 4 -14.76 17.09 30.66
C THR A 4 -14.53 15.68 30.13
N ASP A 5 -14.83 15.47 28.84
CA ASP A 5 -14.35 14.30 28.11
C ASP A 5 -12.82 14.29 28.23
N THR A 6 -12.31 13.40 29.04
CA THR A 6 -10.90 13.05 29.09
C THR A 6 -10.60 12.40 27.75
N ILE A 7 -10.00 13.13 26.82
CA ILE A 7 -9.44 12.57 25.58
C ILE A 7 -8.50 11.45 26.05
N GLN A 8 -8.92 10.21 25.85
CA GLN A 8 -8.10 9.07 26.18
C GLN A 8 -6.86 9.08 25.29
N ASN A 9 -5.72 9.39 25.87
CA ASN A 9 -4.42 9.42 25.21
C ASN A 9 -3.86 7.97 25.12
N ILE A 10 -4.68 7.07 24.53
CA ILE A 10 -4.43 5.63 24.47
C ILE A 10 -4.22 5.22 23.02
N SER A 11 -3.16 4.44 22.78
CA SER A 11 -2.87 3.78 21.51
C SER A 11 -3.14 2.29 21.65
N LYS A 12 -4.01 1.72 20.82
CA LYS A 12 -4.41 0.32 20.87
C LYS A 12 -3.78 -0.49 19.74
N SER A 13 -3.19 -1.62 20.06
CA SER A 13 -2.64 -2.53 19.07
C SER A 13 -3.76 -3.35 18.40
N PRO A 14 -3.94 -3.26 17.09
CA PRO A 14 -4.88 -4.13 16.37
C PRO A 14 -4.38 -5.59 16.29
N VAL A 15 -3.07 -5.81 16.50
CA VAL A 15 -2.44 -7.14 16.47
C VAL A 15 -2.77 -7.93 17.73
N THR A 16 -2.71 -7.27 18.92
CA THR A 16 -2.84 -7.95 20.22
C THR A 16 -4.04 -7.50 21.04
N GLY A 17 -4.70 -6.41 20.65
CA GLY A 17 -5.75 -5.75 21.42
C GLY A 17 -5.22 -4.96 22.63
N LYS A 18 -3.90 -4.97 22.89
CA LYS A 18 -3.29 -4.30 24.05
C LYS A 18 -3.32 -2.78 23.90
N GLU A 19 -3.63 -2.10 24.99
CA GLU A 19 -3.70 -0.65 25.09
C GLU A 19 -2.46 -0.08 25.78
N TYR A 20 -1.99 1.07 25.29
CA TYR A 20 -0.80 1.75 25.76
C TYR A 20 -1.09 3.23 25.98
N GLU A 21 -0.79 3.75 27.13
CA GLU A 21 -0.84 5.19 27.42
C GLU A 21 0.28 5.90 26.66
N ILE A 22 -0.08 6.95 25.93
CA ILE A 22 0.87 7.77 25.19
C ILE A 22 1.59 8.69 26.17
N PRO A 23 2.94 8.72 26.17
CA PRO A 23 3.69 9.53 27.11
C PRO A 23 3.46 11.04 26.90
N VAL A 24 3.22 11.75 27.99
CA VAL A 24 3.07 13.23 27.97
C VAL A 24 4.40 13.90 27.68
N ILE A 25 5.49 13.36 28.25
CA ILE A 25 6.86 13.84 28.03
C ILE A 25 7.51 12.94 26.97
N GLN A 26 7.92 13.53 25.87
CA GLN A 26 8.56 12.80 24.77
C GLN A 26 10.08 12.77 24.97
N ASP A 27 10.56 12.03 25.96
CA ASP A 27 11.98 11.83 26.25
C ASP A 27 12.26 10.33 26.46
N ASP A 28 13.05 9.75 25.54
CA ASP A 28 13.51 8.35 25.57
C ASP A 28 15.05 8.27 25.42
N LYS A 29 15.76 9.34 25.74
CA LYS A 29 17.23 9.40 25.63
C LYS A 29 17.92 8.26 26.37
N ALA A 30 17.47 7.96 27.58
CA ALA A 30 18.04 6.88 28.37
C ALA A 30 17.87 5.51 27.68
N GLY A 31 16.72 5.24 27.10
CA GLY A 31 16.47 4.00 26.33
C GLY A 31 17.36 3.89 25.10
N ILE A 32 17.45 4.98 24.32
CA ILE A 32 18.31 5.07 23.14
C ILE A 32 19.78 4.84 23.51
N ASP A 33 20.30 5.55 24.53
CA ASP A 33 21.70 5.45 24.95
C ASP A 33 22.02 4.06 25.50
N ALA A 34 21.10 3.46 26.28
CA ALA A 34 21.24 2.10 26.77
C ALA A 34 21.28 1.07 25.64
N PHE A 35 20.42 1.21 24.62
CA PHE A 35 20.43 0.34 23.46
C PHE A 35 21.73 0.44 22.67
N ILE A 36 22.22 1.67 22.41
CA ILE A 36 23.48 1.88 21.69
C ILE A 36 24.68 1.32 22.47
N ALA A 37 24.67 1.44 23.78
CA ALA A 37 25.72 0.89 24.63
C ALA A 37 25.87 -0.65 24.53
N LEU A 38 24.80 -1.36 24.14
CA LEU A 38 24.86 -2.80 23.86
C LEU A 38 25.57 -3.13 22.52
N HIS A 39 25.79 -2.13 21.67
CA HIS A 39 26.32 -2.31 20.31
C HIS A 39 27.57 -1.43 20.05
N PRO A 40 28.62 -1.52 20.85
CA PRO A 40 29.81 -0.68 20.72
C PRO A 40 30.46 -0.83 19.35
N GLY A 41 30.74 0.30 18.68
CA GLY A 41 31.41 0.34 17.37
C GLY A 41 30.54 -0.04 16.15
N LYS A 42 29.30 -0.41 16.36
CA LYS A 42 28.37 -0.67 15.23
C LYS A 42 27.76 0.63 14.72
N LYS A 43 27.56 0.70 13.41
CA LYS A 43 26.82 1.81 12.79
C LYS A 43 25.37 1.76 13.22
N VAL A 44 24.78 2.95 13.44
CA VAL A 44 23.39 3.11 13.82
C VAL A 44 22.55 3.44 12.59
N VAL A 45 21.56 2.61 12.29
CA VAL A 45 20.58 2.88 11.25
C VAL A 45 19.25 3.23 11.89
N VAL A 46 18.72 4.40 11.57
CA VAL A 46 17.42 4.85 12.02
C VAL A 46 16.42 4.71 10.88
N VAL A 47 15.30 4.04 11.13
CA VAL A 47 14.20 3.94 10.16
C VAL A 47 13.06 4.81 10.63
N GLN A 48 12.74 5.86 9.88
CA GLN A 48 11.69 6.82 10.18
C GLN A 48 10.37 6.39 9.54
N GLY A 49 9.37 6.12 10.37
CA GLY A 49 8.07 5.58 9.97
C GLY A 49 7.99 4.07 10.19
N LEU A 50 7.17 3.64 11.17
CA LEU A 50 6.96 2.22 11.50
C LEU A 50 5.66 1.68 10.88
N GLY A 51 5.45 2.03 9.60
CA GLY A 51 4.38 1.47 8.77
C GLY A 51 4.74 0.10 8.20
N PHE A 52 3.98 -0.34 7.20
CA PHE A 52 4.20 -1.61 6.50
C PHE A 52 5.60 -1.68 5.88
N VAL A 53 6.10 -0.61 5.28
CA VAL A 53 7.44 -0.58 4.69
C VAL A 53 8.51 -0.46 5.77
N GLY A 54 8.51 0.59 6.56
CA GLY A 54 9.60 0.90 7.46
C GLY A 54 9.80 -0.11 8.59
N SER A 55 8.73 -0.74 9.13
CA SER A 55 8.91 -1.82 10.13
C SER A 55 9.65 -3.01 9.52
N VAL A 56 9.31 -3.41 8.29
CA VAL A 56 9.95 -4.55 7.63
C VAL A 56 11.33 -4.18 7.09
N MET A 57 11.53 -2.94 6.61
CA MET A 57 12.86 -2.44 6.25
C MET A 57 13.80 -2.44 7.47
N GLY A 58 13.34 -1.96 8.64
CA GLY A 58 14.10 -2.04 9.89
C GLY A 58 14.50 -3.47 10.23
N LEU A 59 13.59 -4.42 10.03
CA LEU A 59 13.84 -5.84 10.25
C LEU A 59 14.85 -6.42 9.26
N VAL A 60 14.80 -6.04 8.00
CA VAL A 60 15.78 -6.44 6.97
C VAL A 60 17.17 -5.87 7.31
N VAL A 61 17.26 -4.61 7.73
CA VAL A 61 18.53 -3.99 8.16
C VAL A 61 19.08 -4.65 9.42
N ALA A 62 18.25 -5.03 10.38
CA ALA A 62 18.69 -5.78 11.59
C ALA A 62 19.27 -7.17 11.24
N ASN A 63 18.92 -7.69 10.04
CA ASN A 63 19.41 -8.94 9.48
C ASN A 63 20.26 -8.70 8.21
N ALA A 64 20.95 -7.56 8.12
CA ALA A 64 21.80 -7.24 6.98
C ALA A 64 22.79 -8.36 6.65
N LEU A 65 23.15 -8.49 5.36
CA LEU A 65 23.87 -9.65 4.83
C LEU A 65 25.38 -9.62 5.14
N THR A 66 25.97 -8.42 5.10
CA THR A 66 27.44 -8.25 5.16
C THR A 66 27.92 -7.32 6.28
N GLU A 67 27.01 -6.63 6.96
CA GLU A 67 27.30 -5.71 8.06
C GLU A 67 26.37 -6.00 9.25
N GLU A 68 26.78 -5.60 10.43
CA GLU A 68 25.93 -5.65 11.60
C GLU A 68 25.58 -4.22 12.06
N TYR A 69 24.31 -3.93 12.16
CA TYR A 69 23.78 -2.63 12.55
C TYR A 69 23.09 -2.65 13.92
N ALA A 70 23.16 -1.53 14.62
CA ALA A 70 22.20 -1.17 15.65
C ALA A 70 21.03 -0.43 14.97
N VAL A 71 19.85 -1.03 14.95
CA VAL A 71 18.68 -0.51 14.22
C VAL A 71 17.69 0.09 15.17
N ILE A 72 17.26 1.32 14.91
CA ILE A 72 16.25 2.00 15.74
C ILE A 72 15.14 2.51 14.83
N GLY A 73 13.94 1.97 15.02
CA GLY A 73 12.73 2.51 14.40
C GLY A 73 12.22 3.73 15.14
N ILE A 74 11.79 4.76 14.43
CA ILE A 74 11.14 5.91 15.05
C ILE A 74 9.79 6.20 14.41
N ASP A 75 8.78 6.45 15.24
CA ASP A 75 7.46 6.90 14.81
C ASP A 75 6.90 7.91 15.81
N LEU A 76 5.81 8.59 15.44
CA LEU A 76 5.17 9.58 16.28
C LEU A 76 4.42 8.91 17.44
N PRO A 77 4.42 9.48 18.65
CA PRO A 77 3.65 8.97 19.78
C PRO A 77 2.18 9.40 19.66
N THR A 78 1.47 8.85 18.67
CA THR A 78 0.04 9.12 18.43
C THR A 78 -0.81 7.90 18.76
N THR A 79 -2.13 8.07 18.80
CA THR A 79 -3.08 6.96 18.96
C THR A 79 -2.92 5.89 17.90
N ALA A 80 -2.55 6.27 16.66
CA ALA A 80 -2.38 5.37 15.52
C ALA A 80 -1.03 4.64 15.48
N SER A 81 0.02 5.14 16.16
CA SER A 81 1.39 4.66 15.95
C SER A 81 2.15 4.24 17.22
N TYR A 82 1.83 4.79 18.39
CA TYR A 82 2.59 4.51 19.61
C TYR A 82 2.60 3.02 20.01
N TRP A 83 1.50 2.31 19.75
CA TRP A 83 1.42 0.86 19.99
C TRP A 83 2.49 0.07 19.21
N LYS A 84 2.92 0.54 18.04
CA LYS A 84 3.95 -0.12 17.20
C LYS A 84 5.31 -0.06 17.90
N ILE A 85 5.65 1.11 18.42
CA ILE A 85 6.88 1.34 19.20
C ILE A 85 6.92 0.40 20.39
N ARG A 86 5.82 0.36 21.15
CA ARG A 86 5.70 -0.50 22.33
C ARG A 86 5.78 -1.98 21.96
N SER A 87 5.08 -2.39 20.91
CA SER A 87 5.07 -3.78 20.45
C SER A 87 6.48 -4.27 20.08
N ILE A 88 7.23 -3.48 19.29
CA ILE A 88 8.62 -3.84 18.94
C ILE A 88 9.48 -4.01 20.20
N ASN A 89 9.41 -3.10 21.16
CA ASN A 89 10.20 -3.17 22.39
C ASN A 89 9.76 -4.29 23.35
N GLU A 90 8.54 -4.78 23.21
CA GLU A 90 8.00 -5.92 23.97
C GLU A 90 8.18 -7.27 23.24
N GLY A 91 8.86 -7.30 22.12
CA GLY A 91 9.12 -8.53 21.35
C GLY A 91 7.96 -8.99 20.46
N ILE A 92 7.06 -8.09 20.10
CA ILE A 92 5.91 -8.35 19.21
C ILE A 92 6.11 -7.53 17.94
N PHE A 93 6.16 -8.20 16.77
CA PHE A 93 6.29 -7.47 15.52
C PHE A 93 4.95 -6.80 15.13
N PRO A 94 4.95 -5.52 14.71
CA PRO A 94 3.72 -4.75 14.54
C PRO A 94 2.99 -5.00 13.21
N VAL A 95 3.52 -5.86 12.34
CA VAL A 95 2.94 -6.16 11.03
C VAL A 95 2.51 -7.62 10.97
N ILE A 96 1.24 -7.86 10.66
CA ILE A 96 0.72 -9.20 10.34
C ILE A 96 0.93 -9.43 8.85
N ALA A 97 1.63 -10.50 8.50
CA ALA A 97 1.82 -10.90 7.12
C ALA A 97 1.94 -12.42 7.00
N SER A 98 1.64 -12.94 5.81
CA SER A 98 1.71 -14.38 5.51
C SER A 98 3.12 -14.89 5.20
N ASP A 99 4.15 -14.01 5.24
CA ASP A 99 5.55 -14.41 5.04
C ASP A 99 6.18 -14.97 6.33
N PRO A 100 6.49 -16.28 6.38
CA PRO A 100 7.09 -16.89 7.57
C PRO A 100 8.51 -16.36 7.88
N LYS A 101 9.17 -15.71 6.91
CA LYS A 101 10.48 -15.09 7.12
C LYS A 101 10.41 -13.90 8.07
N ILE A 102 9.26 -13.22 8.19
CA ILE A 102 9.10 -12.13 9.13
C ILE A 102 9.36 -12.59 10.56
N ASP A 103 8.71 -13.67 10.98
CA ASP A 103 8.93 -14.23 12.31
C ASP A 103 10.37 -14.68 12.51
N GLN A 104 10.95 -15.35 11.51
CA GLN A 104 12.35 -15.80 11.57
C GLN A 104 13.32 -14.62 11.74
N TYR A 105 13.16 -13.57 10.94
CA TYR A 105 14.02 -12.38 10.97
C TYR A 105 13.84 -11.62 12.29
N TYR A 106 12.61 -11.56 12.80
CA TYR A 106 12.35 -10.91 14.06
C TYR A 106 12.94 -11.67 15.23
N GLN A 107 12.81 -13.02 15.28
CA GLN A 107 13.48 -13.85 16.28
C GLN A 107 15.01 -13.68 16.25
N ASN A 108 15.61 -13.54 15.05
CA ASN A 108 17.03 -13.25 14.93
C ASN A 108 17.39 -11.88 15.51
N ALA A 109 16.60 -10.85 15.22
CA ALA A 109 16.81 -9.50 15.75
C ALA A 109 16.67 -9.46 17.29
N LEU A 110 15.71 -10.20 17.87
CA LEU A 110 15.54 -10.35 19.31
C LEU A 110 16.75 -11.05 19.96
N LYS A 111 17.29 -12.10 19.33
CA LYS A 111 18.50 -12.79 19.83
C LYS A 111 19.72 -11.87 19.79
N LYS A 112 19.89 -11.10 18.71
CA LYS A 112 20.97 -10.10 18.57
C LYS A 112 20.75 -8.87 19.43
N LYS A 113 19.53 -8.64 19.92
CA LYS A 113 19.06 -7.42 20.64
C LYS A 113 19.35 -6.15 19.85
N ASN A 114 19.32 -6.19 18.51
CA ASN A 114 19.78 -5.12 17.63
C ASN A 114 18.65 -4.38 16.90
N TYR A 115 17.40 -4.54 17.35
CA TYR A 115 16.26 -3.75 16.87
C TYR A 115 15.50 -3.16 18.06
N TYR A 116 15.42 -1.85 18.10
CA TYR A 116 14.75 -1.05 19.13
C TYR A 116 13.78 -0.06 18.47
N ALA A 117 12.80 0.46 19.18
CA ALA A 117 11.89 1.47 18.66
C ALA A 117 11.70 2.62 19.66
N THR A 118 11.62 3.86 19.15
CA THR A 118 11.49 5.07 19.95
C THR A 118 10.54 6.09 19.31
N TYR A 119 10.18 7.11 20.07
CA TYR A 119 9.46 8.29 19.62
C TYR A 119 10.29 9.58 19.78
N ASP A 120 11.51 9.47 20.31
CA ASP A 120 12.37 10.62 20.64
C ASP A 120 13.31 10.94 19.48
N ALA A 121 13.17 12.15 18.91
CA ALA A 121 14.00 12.65 17.83
C ALA A 121 15.51 12.74 18.17
N HIS A 122 15.88 12.63 19.45
CA HIS A 122 17.29 12.52 19.88
C HIS A 122 18.02 11.37 19.17
N VAL A 123 17.31 10.32 18.74
CA VAL A 123 17.87 9.19 18.00
C VAL A 123 18.63 9.61 16.75
N TYR A 124 18.23 10.67 16.06
CA TYR A 124 18.93 11.16 14.88
C TYR A 124 20.36 11.62 15.15
N SER A 125 20.64 12.08 16.39
CA SER A 125 22.01 12.46 16.79
C SER A 125 22.98 11.28 16.82
N LYS A 126 22.46 10.07 16.85
CA LYS A 126 23.24 8.82 16.87
C LYS A 126 23.36 8.19 15.49
N ALA A 127 22.49 8.54 14.55
CA ALA A 127 22.35 7.90 13.25
C ALA A 127 23.60 8.09 12.35
N ASP A 128 24.00 7.02 11.69
CA ASP A 128 24.94 7.03 10.57
C ASP A 128 24.17 6.99 9.25
N VAL A 129 23.01 6.32 9.25
CA VAL A 129 22.04 6.28 8.15
C VAL A 129 20.64 6.54 8.71
N VAL A 130 19.86 7.36 8.04
CA VAL A 130 18.42 7.52 8.27
C VAL A 130 17.67 7.09 7.02
N VAL A 131 16.87 6.03 7.12
CA VAL A 131 15.94 5.60 6.07
C VAL A 131 14.59 6.26 6.33
N VAL A 132 14.04 6.95 5.32
CA VAL A 132 12.78 7.69 5.44
C VAL A 132 11.66 6.95 4.76
N ASP A 133 10.73 6.40 5.56
CA ASP A 133 9.57 5.61 5.14
C ASP A 133 8.26 6.20 5.64
N ILE A 134 8.08 7.49 5.42
CA ILE A 134 6.88 8.22 5.84
C ILE A 134 5.84 8.22 4.73
N ASN A 135 4.60 7.95 5.07
CA ASN A 135 3.49 8.05 4.13
C ASN A 135 3.33 9.48 3.59
N LEU A 136 3.08 9.56 2.29
CA LEU A 136 2.75 10.80 1.63
C LEU A 136 1.43 10.64 0.89
N ASP A 137 0.38 11.32 1.37
CA ASP A 137 -0.97 11.19 0.86
C ASP A 137 -1.33 12.23 -0.18
N VAL A 138 -2.25 11.82 -1.07
CA VAL A 138 -2.95 12.68 -2.01
C VAL A 138 -4.42 12.73 -1.59
N LYS A 139 -4.88 13.92 -1.20
CA LYS A 139 -6.29 14.14 -0.87
C LYS A 139 -7.06 14.41 -2.16
N LYS A 140 -7.97 13.52 -2.51
CA LYS A 140 -8.92 13.70 -3.59
C LYS A 140 -10.16 14.44 -3.08
N LYS A 141 -10.70 15.40 -3.84
CA LYS A 141 -11.95 16.05 -3.50
C LYS A 141 -13.10 15.07 -3.77
N SER A 142 -13.82 14.71 -2.74
CA SER A 142 -14.86 13.67 -2.80
C SER A 142 -16.14 14.10 -3.54
N SER A 143 -16.34 15.40 -3.76
CA SER A 143 -17.62 15.95 -4.24
C SER A 143 -17.76 16.00 -5.76
N ASP A 144 -16.70 15.87 -6.51
CA ASP A 144 -16.77 15.91 -7.98
C ASP A 144 -15.96 14.77 -8.59
N LYS A 145 -16.59 13.59 -8.66
CA LYS A 145 -16.01 12.40 -9.32
C LYS A 145 -15.78 12.63 -10.83
N GLN A 146 -16.19 13.79 -11.36
CA GLN A 146 -16.02 14.16 -12.77
C GLN A 146 -14.79 15.05 -13.00
N ASP A 147 -14.24 15.69 -11.96
CA ASP A 147 -13.09 16.56 -12.07
C ASP A 147 -11.77 15.81 -11.75
N PRO A 148 -10.99 15.38 -12.76
CA PRO A 148 -9.69 14.76 -12.54
C PRO A 148 -8.66 15.72 -11.91
N GLU A 149 -8.94 17.02 -11.84
CA GLU A 149 -8.08 18.07 -11.28
C GLU A 149 -8.30 18.28 -9.77
N GLY A 150 -9.34 17.67 -9.22
CA GLY A 150 -9.76 17.86 -7.84
C GLY A 150 -8.91 17.12 -6.80
N TYR A 151 -7.58 17.25 -6.78
CA TYR A 151 -6.72 16.67 -5.73
C TYR A 151 -5.70 17.69 -5.21
N SER A 152 -5.17 17.40 -4.01
CA SER A 152 -4.11 18.19 -3.38
C SER A 152 -3.05 17.27 -2.76
N VAL A 153 -1.79 17.75 -2.81
CA VAL A 153 -0.64 17.07 -2.18
C VAL A 153 -0.13 17.97 -1.07
N ASP A 154 -0.19 17.50 0.17
CA ASP A 154 0.34 18.20 1.33
C ASP A 154 1.68 17.60 1.76
N LEU A 155 2.76 18.31 1.48
CA LEU A 155 4.11 17.93 1.89
C LEU A 155 4.49 18.42 3.30
N SER A 156 3.60 19.12 4.02
CA SER A 156 3.94 19.74 5.32
C SER A 156 4.34 18.69 6.38
N PRO A 157 3.65 17.54 6.53
CA PRO A 157 4.09 16.51 7.45
C PRO A 157 5.46 15.91 7.08
N PHE A 158 5.69 15.67 5.77
CA PHE A 158 6.96 15.16 5.28
C PHE A 158 8.10 16.16 5.56
N LYS A 159 7.92 17.44 5.26
CA LYS A 159 8.91 18.51 5.53
C LYS A 159 9.26 18.59 7.01
N LYS A 160 8.26 18.55 7.90
CA LYS A 160 8.47 18.54 9.36
C LYS A 160 9.30 17.34 9.81
N ALA A 161 9.07 16.18 9.23
CA ALA A 161 9.83 14.98 9.54
C ALA A 161 11.30 15.09 9.08
N ILE A 162 11.55 15.69 7.90
CA ILE A 162 12.90 15.99 7.44
C ILE A 162 13.57 17.06 8.31
N GLU A 163 12.84 18.11 8.74
CA GLU A 163 13.34 19.11 9.68
C GLU A 163 13.76 18.47 11.01
N ALA A 164 12.97 17.53 11.54
CA ALA A 164 13.31 16.82 12.77
C ALA A 164 14.64 16.05 12.64
N ILE A 165 14.92 15.47 11.48
CA ILE A 165 16.23 14.89 11.17
C ILE A 165 17.30 15.99 11.19
N GLY A 166 17.13 17.05 10.42
CA GLY A 166 18.12 18.13 10.27
C GLY A 166 18.47 18.85 11.55
N ILE A 167 17.51 19.03 12.48
CA ILE A 167 17.72 19.65 13.78
C ILE A 167 18.61 18.78 14.69
N ASN A 168 18.58 17.46 14.54
CA ASN A 168 19.21 16.55 15.47
C ASN A 168 20.41 15.76 14.88
N CYS A 169 20.49 15.53 13.58
CA CYS A 169 21.43 14.61 12.95
C CYS A 169 22.91 15.06 13.04
N LYS A 170 23.81 14.11 12.76
CA LYS A 170 25.22 14.36 12.51
C LYS A 170 25.39 15.09 11.15
N GLU A 171 26.50 15.80 10.99
CA GLU A 171 26.80 16.55 9.75
C GLU A 171 27.01 15.67 8.52
N ASP A 172 27.45 14.44 8.70
CA ASP A 172 27.83 13.49 7.64
C ASP A 172 26.89 12.29 7.50
N VAL A 173 25.70 12.36 8.13
CA VAL A 173 24.70 11.30 8.04
C VAL A 173 24.24 11.09 6.59
N LEU A 174 23.94 9.84 6.24
CA LEU A 174 23.21 9.51 5.02
C LEU A 174 21.70 9.55 5.31
N VAL A 175 20.95 10.41 4.62
CA VAL A 175 19.49 10.40 4.60
C VAL A 175 19.03 9.75 3.30
N LEU A 176 18.50 8.54 3.38
CA LEU A 176 17.99 7.76 2.26
C LEU A 176 16.47 7.88 2.23
N VAL A 177 15.93 8.57 1.24
CA VAL A 177 14.49 8.64 1.00
C VAL A 177 14.07 7.34 0.30
N GLU A 178 13.28 6.52 0.96
CA GLU A 178 12.78 5.26 0.42
C GLU A 178 11.30 5.35 0.03
N THR A 179 10.55 6.17 0.74
CA THR A 179 9.13 6.40 0.43
C THR A 179 8.91 6.98 -0.96
N THR A 180 7.76 6.67 -1.56
CA THR A 180 7.36 7.26 -2.85
C THR A 180 7.08 8.75 -2.69
N VAL A 181 7.84 9.57 -3.39
CA VAL A 181 7.74 11.03 -3.38
C VAL A 181 7.55 11.60 -4.78
N PRO A 182 7.00 12.83 -4.91
CA PRO A 182 6.98 13.55 -6.18
C PRO A 182 8.39 13.70 -6.74
N PRO A 183 8.64 13.46 -8.06
CA PRO A 183 9.94 13.73 -8.67
C PRO A 183 10.48 15.13 -8.35
N GLY A 184 11.74 15.22 -7.95
CA GLY A 184 12.38 16.46 -7.51
C GLY A 184 12.43 16.68 -5.99
N THR A 185 11.76 15.85 -5.20
CA THR A 185 11.64 16.01 -3.74
C THR A 185 13.00 15.93 -3.04
N SER A 186 13.82 14.93 -3.30
CA SER A 186 15.12 14.77 -2.63
C SER A 186 16.05 15.96 -2.87
N LYS A 187 16.11 16.44 -4.12
CA LYS A 187 16.99 17.54 -4.50
C LYS A 187 16.48 18.93 -4.11
N LYS A 188 15.15 19.16 -4.28
CA LYS A 188 14.55 20.51 -4.12
C LYS A 188 13.92 20.75 -2.75
N ILE A 189 13.70 19.71 -1.96
CA ILE A 189 13.03 19.81 -0.66
C ILE A 189 13.90 19.22 0.44
N VAL A 190 14.26 17.93 0.35
CA VAL A 190 14.97 17.23 1.44
C VAL A 190 16.34 17.84 1.68
N ARG A 191 17.18 17.91 0.66
CA ARG A 191 18.54 18.43 0.80
C ARG A 191 18.56 19.89 1.29
N PRO A 192 17.80 20.84 0.72
CA PRO A 192 17.79 22.23 1.21
C PRO A 192 17.35 22.36 2.68
N ILE A 193 16.33 21.59 3.12
CA ILE A 193 15.89 21.61 4.52
C ILE A 193 17.03 21.15 5.45
N LEU A 194 17.70 20.05 5.11
CA LEU A 194 18.80 19.53 5.92
C LEU A 194 19.99 20.48 5.95
N GLU A 195 20.38 21.06 4.81
CA GLU A 195 21.46 22.05 4.71
C GLU A 195 21.13 23.32 5.53
N GLU A 196 19.91 23.81 5.48
CA GLU A 196 19.45 24.94 6.30
C GLU A 196 19.52 24.62 7.80
N CYS A 197 19.06 23.44 8.22
CA CYS A 197 19.11 23.03 9.62
C CYS A 197 20.56 22.91 10.13
N LEU A 198 21.46 22.29 9.35
CA LEU A 198 22.86 22.18 9.71
C LEU A 198 23.53 23.56 9.80
N THR A 199 23.27 24.45 8.83
CA THR A 199 23.77 25.82 8.84
C THR A 199 23.32 26.58 10.08
N LYS A 200 22.05 26.51 10.47
CA LYS A 200 21.51 27.12 11.71
C LYS A 200 22.20 26.61 12.97
N ARG A 201 22.71 25.37 12.92
CA ARG A 201 23.45 24.74 14.04
C ARG A 201 24.97 25.03 13.99
N GLY A 202 25.45 25.79 12.99
CA GLY A 202 26.86 26.06 12.78
C GLY A 202 27.68 24.84 12.29
N LEU A 203 27.03 23.88 11.68
CA LEU A 203 27.64 22.65 11.14
C LEU A 203 27.86 22.78 9.63
N PRO A 204 28.89 22.09 9.06
CA PRO A 204 29.14 22.11 7.62
C PRO A 204 28.01 21.36 6.86
N ALA A 205 27.23 22.15 6.11
CA ALA A 205 26.09 21.65 5.38
C ALA A 205 26.44 20.81 4.13
N ASP A 206 27.66 20.97 3.59
CA ASP A 206 28.17 20.27 2.41
C ASP A 206 28.54 18.80 2.67
N LYS A 207 28.57 18.38 3.93
CA LYS A 207 28.87 17.00 4.31
C LYS A 207 27.65 16.08 4.31
N ILE A 208 26.43 16.64 4.37
CA ILE A 208 25.19 15.87 4.40
C ILE A 208 25.06 15.03 3.12
N LYS A 209 24.68 13.78 3.25
CA LYS A 209 24.45 12.88 2.13
C LYS A 209 22.96 12.62 2.00
N VAL A 210 22.41 12.86 0.82
CA VAL A 210 20.99 12.64 0.52
C VAL A 210 20.86 11.80 -0.72
N GLY A 211 20.11 10.71 -0.63
CA GLY A 211 19.82 9.84 -1.76
C GLY A 211 18.39 9.36 -1.79
N HIS A 212 18.04 8.74 -2.91
CA HIS A 212 16.74 8.11 -3.11
C HIS A 212 16.91 6.72 -3.71
N SER A 213 16.18 5.76 -3.12
CA SER A 213 16.05 4.39 -3.64
C SER A 213 14.73 3.81 -3.15
N TYR A 214 13.71 3.85 -3.99
CA TYR A 214 12.41 3.33 -3.60
C TYR A 214 12.41 1.81 -3.40
N GLU A 215 11.59 1.37 -2.47
CA GLU A 215 11.33 -0.04 -2.21
C GLU A 215 10.37 -0.65 -3.27
N ARG A 216 10.32 -1.97 -3.30
CA ARG A 216 9.36 -2.74 -4.11
C ARG A 216 8.55 -3.69 -3.25
N VAL A 217 8.17 -3.21 -2.07
CA VAL A 217 7.45 -3.97 -1.07
C VAL A 217 6.11 -4.47 -1.62
N MET A 218 5.91 -5.76 -1.49
CA MET A 218 4.65 -6.44 -1.76
C MET A 218 4.24 -7.20 -0.50
N PRO A 219 3.30 -6.65 0.30
CA PRO A 219 2.73 -7.40 1.41
C PRO A 219 2.18 -8.75 0.93
N GLY A 220 2.55 -9.83 1.63
CA GLY A 220 2.15 -11.17 1.24
C GLY A 220 3.24 -12.21 1.56
N PRO A 221 3.19 -13.40 0.95
CA PRO A 221 4.04 -14.55 1.31
C PRO A 221 5.54 -14.41 0.97
N LYS A 222 5.92 -13.34 0.26
CA LYS A 222 7.32 -13.02 -0.12
C LYS A 222 7.72 -11.60 0.30
N TYR A 223 7.28 -11.16 1.44
CA TYR A 223 7.44 -9.78 1.89
C TYR A 223 8.93 -9.41 2.09
N ILE A 224 9.68 -10.22 2.84
CA ILE A 224 11.13 -10.03 3.03
C ILE A 224 11.86 -10.07 1.70
N ASP A 225 11.52 -11.03 0.83
CA ASP A 225 12.15 -11.18 -0.49
C ASP A 225 11.90 -9.96 -1.39
N SER A 226 10.74 -9.31 -1.27
CA SER A 226 10.43 -8.10 -2.04
C SER A 226 11.33 -6.90 -1.70
N ILE A 227 11.98 -6.91 -0.53
CA ILE A 227 12.96 -5.90 -0.12
C ILE A 227 14.38 -6.37 -0.40
N GLN A 228 14.74 -7.56 0.08
CA GLN A 228 16.13 -8.06 0.09
C GLN A 228 16.55 -8.72 -1.23
N ASN A 229 15.62 -9.40 -1.91
CA ASN A 229 15.85 -10.20 -3.11
C ASN A 229 15.14 -9.59 -4.32
N PHE A 230 15.37 -8.31 -4.57
CA PHE A 230 14.76 -7.62 -5.70
C PHE A 230 15.66 -6.53 -6.27
N TYR A 231 15.51 -6.28 -7.59
CA TYR A 231 16.22 -5.21 -8.28
C TYR A 231 15.87 -3.83 -7.71
N ARG A 232 16.89 -3.04 -7.40
CA ARG A 232 16.73 -1.67 -6.91
C ARG A 232 17.42 -0.67 -7.82
N VAL A 233 16.79 0.49 -8.01
CA VAL A 233 17.43 1.66 -8.61
C VAL A 233 17.79 2.64 -7.52
N PHE A 234 18.88 3.38 -7.68
CA PHE A 234 19.32 4.34 -6.69
C PHE A 234 20.06 5.52 -7.33
N ALA A 235 20.08 6.64 -6.63
CA ALA A 235 20.92 7.80 -6.92
C ALA A 235 21.08 8.67 -5.66
N GLY A 236 22.15 9.45 -5.64
CA GLY A 236 22.36 10.53 -4.68
C GLY A 236 22.10 11.90 -5.31
N THR A 237 22.01 12.93 -4.47
CA THR A 237 21.95 14.32 -4.91
C THR A 237 23.30 14.85 -5.42
N ASP A 238 24.38 14.14 -5.09
CA ASP A 238 25.75 14.31 -5.56
C ASP A 238 26.48 12.96 -5.58
N GLU A 239 27.75 12.94 -6.02
CA GLU A 239 28.53 11.69 -6.13
C GLU A 239 28.75 11.04 -4.78
N LYS A 240 29.16 11.80 -3.75
CA LYS A 240 29.37 11.28 -2.39
C LYS A 240 28.10 10.63 -1.81
N SER A 241 26.96 11.25 -2.06
CA SER A 241 25.65 10.72 -1.67
C SER A 241 25.35 9.41 -2.40
N THR A 242 25.66 9.36 -3.70
CA THR A 242 25.43 8.16 -4.53
C THR A 242 26.25 6.96 -4.05
N GLU A 243 27.54 7.19 -3.78
CA GLU A 243 28.46 6.14 -3.23
C GLU A 243 28.01 5.67 -1.85
N ALA A 244 27.53 6.58 -0.99
CA ALA A 244 27.02 6.23 0.33
C ALA A 244 25.75 5.38 0.26
N VAL A 245 24.82 5.73 -0.64
CA VAL A 245 23.59 4.94 -0.88
C VAL A 245 23.97 3.55 -1.41
N GLU A 246 24.85 3.47 -2.41
CA GLU A 246 25.28 2.16 -2.95
C GLU A 246 25.91 1.29 -1.89
N THR A 247 26.82 1.86 -1.09
CA THR A 247 27.49 1.16 0.00
C THR A 247 26.48 0.58 1.00
N PHE A 248 25.50 1.37 1.41
CA PHE A 248 24.46 0.92 2.33
C PHE A 248 23.58 -0.17 1.71
N LEU A 249 23.08 0.04 0.50
CA LEU A 249 22.18 -0.92 -0.16
C LEU A 249 22.85 -2.29 -0.39
N ARG A 250 24.15 -2.32 -0.70
CA ARG A 250 24.92 -3.57 -0.84
C ARG A 250 24.99 -4.40 0.44
N THR A 251 24.78 -3.80 1.59
CA THR A 251 24.78 -4.54 2.86
C THR A 251 23.45 -5.23 3.15
N VAL A 252 22.36 -4.76 2.56
CA VAL A 252 21.00 -5.24 2.86
C VAL A 252 20.35 -6.00 1.71
N ILE A 253 20.76 -5.74 0.46
CA ILE A 253 20.23 -6.38 -0.75
C ILE A 253 21.22 -7.43 -1.25
N ARG A 254 20.71 -8.56 -1.72
CA ARG A 254 21.51 -9.62 -2.34
C ARG A 254 21.92 -9.23 -3.76
N THR A 255 22.94 -8.38 -3.86
CA THR A 255 23.34 -7.73 -5.11
C THR A 255 24.08 -8.62 -6.10
N ASP A 256 24.51 -9.79 -5.69
CA ASP A 256 25.06 -10.86 -6.53
C ASP A 256 24.00 -11.48 -7.46
N GLU A 257 22.78 -11.61 -6.96
CA GLU A 257 21.62 -12.11 -7.73
C GLU A 257 20.75 -10.97 -8.29
N TYR A 258 20.64 -9.85 -7.56
CA TYR A 258 19.78 -8.70 -7.87
C TYR A 258 20.62 -7.41 -7.94
N PRO A 259 21.39 -7.21 -9.02
CA PRO A 259 22.29 -6.06 -9.14
C PRO A 259 21.56 -4.73 -9.02
N LEU A 260 22.20 -3.79 -8.32
CA LEU A 260 21.71 -2.42 -8.20
C LEU A 260 21.86 -1.67 -9.52
N THR A 261 20.89 -0.85 -9.87
CA THR A 261 20.95 0.03 -11.04
C THR A 261 21.09 1.47 -10.61
N ARG A 262 22.26 2.05 -10.84
CA ARG A 262 22.52 3.46 -10.61
C ARG A 262 21.89 4.30 -11.71
N LEU A 263 21.09 5.31 -11.34
CA LEU A 263 20.57 6.32 -12.25
C LEU A 263 21.36 7.63 -12.12
N GLY A 264 21.19 8.55 -13.07
CA GLY A 264 21.99 9.77 -13.16
C GLY A 264 21.74 10.79 -12.04
N ASN A 265 20.58 10.75 -11.39
CA ASN A 265 20.19 11.65 -10.30
C ASN A 265 18.93 11.17 -9.59
N THR A 266 18.59 11.79 -8.45
CA THR A 266 17.42 11.44 -7.65
C THR A 266 16.08 11.73 -8.36
N ASN A 267 16.01 12.74 -9.25
CA ASN A 267 14.79 12.96 -10.05
C ASN A 267 14.46 11.73 -10.91
N ALA A 268 15.50 11.06 -11.45
CA ALA A 268 15.31 9.90 -12.29
C ALA A 268 14.80 8.68 -11.47
N THR A 269 15.31 8.47 -10.25
CA THR A 269 14.85 7.38 -9.38
C THR A 269 13.45 7.64 -8.85
N GLU A 270 13.11 8.86 -8.47
CA GLU A 270 11.78 9.27 -8.05
C GLU A 270 10.77 9.13 -9.20
N MET A 271 11.17 9.57 -10.41
CA MET A 271 10.34 9.42 -11.61
C MET A 271 10.13 7.94 -11.97
N ALA A 272 11.13 7.11 -11.84
CA ALA A 272 11.03 5.68 -12.14
C ALA A 272 9.91 5.01 -11.32
N LYS A 273 9.82 5.32 -10.02
CA LYS A 273 8.77 4.79 -9.13
C LYS A 273 7.37 5.20 -9.59
N VAL A 274 7.15 6.50 -9.77
CA VAL A 274 5.81 7.00 -10.13
C VAL A 274 5.43 6.63 -11.57
N LEU A 275 6.40 6.53 -12.48
CA LEU A 275 6.18 6.09 -13.87
C LEU A 275 5.73 4.63 -13.92
N GLU A 276 6.41 3.74 -13.17
CA GLU A 276 6.04 2.32 -13.09
C GLU A 276 4.60 2.14 -12.62
N ASN A 277 4.20 2.85 -11.56
CA ASN A 277 2.86 2.80 -11.02
C ASN A 277 1.83 3.47 -11.95
N SER A 278 2.18 4.58 -12.61
CA SER A 278 1.34 5.23 -13.62
C SER A 278 1.08 4.33 -14.81
N PHE A 279 2.12 3.66 -15.33
CA PHE A 279 1.97 2.71 -16.44
C PHE A 279 0.99 1.59 -16.08
N ARG A 280 1.12 1.03 -14.87
CA ARG A 280 0.23 -0.04 -14.41
C ARG A 280 -1.22 0.45 -14.24
N ALA A 281 -1.42 1.61 -13.61
CA ALA A 281 -2.73 2.21 -13.41
C ALA A 281 -3.43 2.51 -14.76
N MET A 282 -2.69 3.05 -15.74
CA MET A 282 -3.19 3.33 -17.07
C MET A 282 -3.52 2.06 -17.86
N ASN A 283 -2.70 1.01 -17.76
CA ASN A 283 -2.95 -0.26 -18.43
C ASN A 283 -4.26 -0.91 -17.92
N ILE A 284 -4.54 -0.80 -16.62
CA ILE A 284 -5.81 -1.25 -16.05
C ILE A 284 -6.96 -0.38 -16.57
N ALA A 285 -6.82 0.95 -16.51
CA ALA A 285 -7.85 1.89 -16.98
C ALA A 285 -8.19 1.71 -18.46
N PHE A 286 -7.18 1.43 -19.29
CA PHE A 286 -7.37 1.10 -20.71
C PHE A 286 -8.29 -0.11 -20.88
N MET A 287 -8.09 -1.16 -20.09
CA MET A 287 -8.91 -2.38 -20.19
C MET A 287 -10.34 -2.19 -19.69
N VAL A 288 -10.59 -1.21 -18.82
CA VAL A 288 -11.96 -0.85 -18.41
C VAL A 288 -12.78 -0.33 -19.60
N GLU A 289 -12.22 0.59 -20.38
CA GLU A 289 -12.92 1.12 -21.56
C GLU A 289 -13.23 0.00 -22.56
N TRP A 290 -12.27 -0.91 -22.79
CA TRP A 290 -12.46 -2.04 -23.70
C TRP A 290 -13.42 -3.12 -23.18
N SER A 291 -13.49 -3.33 -21.86
CA SER A 291 -14.48 -4.25 -21.28
C SER A 291 -15.91 -3.78 -21.49
N ARG A 292 -16.16 -2.48 -21.35
CA ARG A 292 -17.49 -1.87 -21.64
C ARG A 292 -17.88 -2.08 -23.09
N PHE A 293 -16.94 -1.80 -24.01
CA PHE A 293 -17.19 -2.02 -25.42
C PHE A 293 -17.40 -3.51 -25.76
N ALA A 294 -16.68 -4.42 -25.13
CA ALA A 294 -16.89 -5.85 -25.30
C ALA A 294 -18.29 -6.31 -24.83
N GLU A 295 -18.77 -5.77 -23.71
CA GLU A 295 -20.12 -6.03 -23.21
C GLU A 295 -21.20 -5.53 -24.19
N GLU A 296 -21.04 -4.35 -24.78
CA GLU A 296 -21.93 -3.80 -25.79
C GLU A 296 -21.87 -4.58 -27.10
N ALA A 297 -20.69 -5.07 -27.48
CA ALA A 297 -20.45 -5.77 -28.72
C ALA A 297 -20.78 -7.27 -28.68
N GLY A 298 -21.14 -7.82 -27.51
CA GLY A 298 -21.39 -9.25 -27.35
C GLY A 298 -20.11 -10.11 -27.40
N VAL A 299 -18.98 -9.60 -26.88
CA VAL A 299 -17.66 -10.22 -26.98
C VAL A 299 -17.12 -10.62 -25.61
N ASP A 300 -16.42 -11.75 -25.56
CA ASP A 300 -15.58 -12.14 -24.40
C ASP A 300 -14.23 -11.43 -24.47
N ILE A 301 -14.03 -10.40 -23.62
CA ILE A 301 -12.77 -9.65 -23.56
C ILE A 301 -11.58 -10.50 -23.08
N TYR A 302 -11.82 -11.54 -22.26
CA TYR A 302 -10.77 -12.42 -21.76
C TYR A 302 -10.19 -13.29 -22.87
N GLU A 303 -11.05 -13.79 -23.78
CA GLU A 303 -10.60 -14.53 -24.96
C GLU A 303 -9.76 -13.62 -25.87
N VAL A 304 -10.23 -12.42 -26.13
CA VAL A 304 -9.52 -11.41 -26.94
C VAL A 304 -8.16 -11.08 -26.33
N VAL A 305 -8.10 -10.80 -25.04
CA VAL A 305 -6.83 -10.49 -24.34
C VAL A 305 -5.88 -11.68 -24.35
N ASN A 306 -6.38 -12.90 -24.14
CA ASN A 306 -5.55 -14.10 -24.21
C ASN A 306 -4.94 -14.31 -25.59
N ALA A 307 -5.70 -14.08 -26.65
CA ALA A 307 -5.20 -14.14 -28.03
C ALA A 307 -4.11 -13.06 -28.29
N ILE A 308 -4.32 -11.83 -27.82
CA ILE A 308 -3.35 -10.74 -27.99
C ILE A 308 -2.05 -11.00 -27.19
N ARG A 309 -2.14 -11.59 -25.98
CA ARG A 309 -1.00 -11.94 -25.11
C ARG A 309 -0.06 -12.96 -25.74
N MET A 310 -0.46 -13.70 -26.76
CA MET A 310 0.44 -14.56 -27.53
C MET A 310 1.57 -13.78 -28.19
N ARG A 311 1.38 -12.50 -28.47
CA ARG A 311 2.44 -11.61 -28.96
C ARG A 311 3.31 -11.14 -27.79
N PRO A 312 4.64 -11.36 -27.80
CA PRO A 312 5.52 -11.06 -26.66
C PRO A 312 5.43 -9.62 -26.15
N THR A 313 5.24 -8.64 -27.06
CA THR A 313 5.13 -7.21 -26.72
C THR A 313 3.83 -6.84 -25.99
N HIS A 314 2.83 -7.73 -25.93
CA HIS A 314 1.52 -7.49 -25.34
C HIS A 314 1.22 -8.41 -24.13
N LYS A 315 2.20 -9.14 -23.64
CA LYS A 315 2.03 -10.06 -22.49
C LYS A 315 1.49 -9.38 -21.23
N ASN A 316 1.75 -8.08 -21.09
CA ASN A 316 1.41 -7.31 -19.88
C ASN A 316 0.08 -6.57 -19.98
N ILE A 317 -0.75 -6.82 -21.00
CA ILE A 317 -2.12 -6.29 -21.02
C ILE A 317 -2.86 -6.82 -19.80
N MET A 318 -3.48 -5.91 -19.06
CA MET A 318 -4.25 -6.26 -17.86
C MET A 318 -5.62 -6.82 -18.23
N LEU A 319 -6.31 -7.39 -17.26
CA LEU A 319 -7.71 -7.82 -17.38
C LEU A 319 -8.62 -6.78 -16.73
N PRO A 320 -9.88 -6.68 -17.12
CA PRO A 320 -10.85 -5.86 -16.41
C PRO A 320 -11.11 -6.40 -15.00
N GLY A 321 -11.71 -5.60 -14.13
CA GLY A 321 -12.06 -5.97 -12.78
C GLY A 321 -12.88 -4.88 -12.10
N LEU A 322 -13.21 -5.07 -10.82
CA LEU A 322 -14.05 -4.16 -10.06
C LEU A 322 -13.43 -2.77 -9.85
N GLY A 323 -12.10 -2.68 -9.85
CA GLY A 323 -11.38 -1.42 -9.63
C GLY A 323 -9.94 -1.63 -9.23
N VAL A 324 -9.29 -0.53 -8.91
CA VAL A 324 -7.92 -0.49 -8.41
C VAL A 324 -7.94 -0.03 -6.97
N GLY A 325 -7.45 -0.88 -6.08
CA GLY A 325 -7.30 -0.57 -4.68
C GLY A 325 -5.85 -0.48 -4.24
N GLY A 326 -5.66 -0.34 -2.94
CA GLY A 326 -4.37 -0.16 -2.32
C GLY A 326 -3.86 1.27 -2.44
N TYR A 327 -2.74 1.51 -1.78
CA TYR A 327 -2.22 2.85 -1.55
C TYR A 327 -1.49 3.47 -2.76
N CYS A 328 -0.81 2.64 -3.59
CA CYS A 328 0.14 3.16 -4.57
C CYS A 328 -0.53 3.61 -5.89
N LEU A 329 -1.27 2.71 -6.56
CA LEU A 329 -1.80 2.99 -7.90
C LEU A 329 -2.88 4.08 -7.90
N THR A 330 -3.51 4.32 -6.76
CA THR A 330 -4.57 5.31 -6.61
C THR A 330 -4.06 6.74 -6.49
N LYS A 331 -2.75 6.95 -6.19
CA LYS A 331 -2.18 8.28 -5.92
C LYS A 331 -0.87 8.62 -6.63
N ASP A 332 0.01 7.64 -6.89
CA ASP A 332 1.37 7.91 -7.39
C ASP A 332 1.37 8.62 -8.76
N PRO A 333 0.43 8.30 -9.70
CA PRO A 333 0.32 9.05 -10.93
C PRO A 333 0.00 10.55 -10.71
N LEU A 334 -0.76 10.86 -9.64
CA LEU A 334 -1.11 12.22 -9.27
C LEU A 334 0.08 12.97 -8.66
N LEU A 335 0.94 12.28 -7.90
CA LEU A 335 2.21 12.85 -7.39
C LEU A 335 3.13 13.28 -8.52
N ALA A 336 3.22 12.49 -9.60
CA ALA A 336 4.01 12.83 -10.78
C ALA A 336 3.49 14.10 -11.48
N SER A 337 2.18 14.18 -11.69
CA SER A 337 1.54 15.33 -12.31
C SER A 337 1.69 16.59 -11.45
N TRP A 338 1.47 16.46 -10.12
CA TRP A 338 1.68 17.54 -9.17
C TRP A 338 3.13 18.07 -9.20
N ALA A 339 4.12 17.16 -9.22
CA ALA A 339 5.53 17.55 -9.30
C ALA A 339 5.85 18.33 -10.55
N ARG A 340 5.34 17.93 -11.71
CA ARG A 340 5.53 18.62 -12.98
C ARG A 340 5.15 20.10 -12.88
N MET A 341 4.01 20.38 -12.25
CA MET A 341 3.52 21.75 -12.05
C MET A 341 4.27 22.49 -10.94
N ASN A 342 4.34 21.89 -9.75
CA ASN A 342 4.73 22.61 -8.52
C ASN A 342 6.25 22.60 -8.25
N LEU A 343 6.98 21.57 -8.72
CA LEU A 343 8.42 21.49 -8.53
C LEU A 343 9.21 21.86 -9.79
N PHE A 344 8.62 21.69 -10.97
CA PHE A 344 9.30 21.98 -12.24
C PHE A 344 8.69 23.19 -12.98
N GLY A 345 7.60 23.77 -12.48
CA GLY A 345 7.01 25.01 -13.01
C GLY A 345 6.35 24.85 -14.39
N SER A 346 5.95 23.63 -14.76
CA SER A 346 5.21 23.38 -16.01
C SER A 346 3.76 23.83 -15.84
N GLU A 347 3.17 24.41 -16.87
CA GLU A 347 1.73 24.68 -16.95
C GLU A 347 0.90 23.46 -17.34
N GLU A 348 1.57 22.42 -17.84
CA GLU A 348 0.91 21.18 -18.29
C GLU A 348 0.93 20.10 -17.24
N ARG A 349 -0.18 19.36 -17.13
CA ARG A 349 -0.35 18.19 -16.30
C ARG A 349 0.05 16.90 -17.05
N LEU A 350 0.17 15.78 -16.32
CA LEU A 350 0.25 14.45 -16.92
C LEU A 350 -1.16 13.88 -17.13
N GLY A 351 -1.91 14.48 -18.06
CA GLY A 351 -3.34 14.24 -18.23
C GLY A 351 -3.72 12.77 -18.44
N GLN A 352 -2.91 11.97 -19.15
CA GLN A 352 -3.18 10.53 -19.30
C GLN A 352 -3.08 9.79 -17.96
N SER A 353 -2.07 10.11 -17.15
CA SER A 353 -1.88 9.50 -15.83
C SER A 353 -3.01 9.85 -14.87
N GLU A 354 -3.44 11.12 -14.85
CA GLU A 354 -4.58 11.58 -14.06
C GLU A 354 -5.89 10.91 -14.51
N LYS A 355 -6.13 10.86 -15.84
CA LYS A 355 -7.30 10.19 -16.41
C LYS A 355 -7.33 8.71 -16.08
N GLY A 356 -6.18 8.03 -16.10
CA GLY A 356 -6.07 6.63 -15.70
C GLY A 356 -6.54 6.39 -14.25
N VAL A 357 -6.10 7.23 -13.31
CA VAL A 357 -6.58 7.16 -11.91
C VAL A 357 -8.08 7.41 -11.84
N HIS A 358 -8.57 8.44 -12.52
CA HIS A 358 -10.00 8.77 -12.53
C HIS A 358 -10.89 7.66 -13.09
N ILE A 359 -10.49 7.00 -14.17
CA ILE A 359 -11.20 5.84 -14.72
C ILE A 359 -11.24 4.71 -13.69
N ASN A 360 -10.09 4.40 -13.06
CA ASN A 360 -9.99 3.35 -12.06
C ASN A 360 -10.87 3.64 -10.83
N ASP A 361 -10.93 4.88 -10.38
CA ASP A 361 -11.78 5.29 -9.25
C ASP A 361 -13.30 5.13 -9.58
N LYS A 362 -13.67 5.18 -10.86
CA LYS A 362 -15.07 5.01 -11.31
C LYS A 362 -15.48 3.57 -11.61
N MET A 363 -14.53 2.64 -11.63
CA MET A 363 -14.83 1.24 -11.98
C MET A 363 -15.92 0.61 -11.09
N PRO A 364 -15.93 0.81 -9.76
CA PRO A 364 -16.97 0.25 -8.90
C PRO A 364 -18.37 0.77 -9.24
N LEU A 365 -18.48 2.05 -9.62
CA LEU A 365 -19.75 2.65 -10.05
C LEU A 365 -20.23 2.04 -11.35
N TYR A 366 -19.32 1.88 -12.32
CA TYR A 366 -19.65 1.22 -13.57
C TYR A 366 -20.12 -0.22 -13.35
N ALA A 367 -19.44 -0.99 -12.50
CA ALA A 367 -19.86 -2.36 -12.18
C ALA A 367 -21.26 -2.39 -11.54
N PHE A 368 -21.57 -1.39 -10.71
CA PHE A 368 -22.89 -1.23 -10.14
C PHE A 368 -23.96 -0.85 -11.19
N GLU A 369 -23.68 0.10 -12.09
CA GLU A 369 -24.56 0.48 -13.20
C GLU A 369 -24.82 -0.72 -14.11
N PHE A 370 -23.81 -1.54 -14.38
CA PHE A 370 -23.96 -2.78 -15.14
C PHE A 370 -24.89 -3.77 -14.40
N LEU A 371 -24.66 -4.02 -13.11
CA LEU A 371 -25.56 -4.84 -12.29
C LEU A 371 -26.99 -4.34 -12.40
N GLN A 372 -27.23 -3.04 -12.20
CA GLN A 372 -28.56 -2.42 -12.22
C GLN A 372 -29.21 -2.57 -13.61
N SER A 373 -28.44 -2.48 -14.69
CA SER A 373 -28.93 -2.69 -16.06
C SER A 373 -29.37 -4.13 -16.36
N GLN A 374 -28.68 -5.10 -15.75
CA GLN A 374 -28.90 -6.53 -15.97
C GLN A 374 -29.92 -7.14 -15.00
N TYR A 375 -29.95 -6.65 -13.75
CA TYR A 375 -30.91 -7.08 -12.73
C TYR A 375 -32.21 -6.29 -12.90
N LYS A 376 -33.25 -6.92 -13.47
CA LYS A 376 -34.46 -6.25 -13.95
C LYS A 376 -35.48 -5.86 -12.85
N GLU A 377 -35.19 -6.19 -11.59
CA GLU A 377 -36.03 -5.88 -10.45
C GLU A 377 -35.47 -4.71 -9.64
N ALA A 378 -36.28 -4.11 -8.78
CA ALA A 378 -35.82 -3.11 -7.80
C ALA A 378 -34.84 -3.74 -6.81
N LEU A 379 -33.76 -3.03 -6.49
CA LEU A 379 -32.71 -3.50 -5.58
C LEU A 379 -33.10 -3.36 -4.09
N ALA A 380 -34.01 -2.42 -3.76
CA ALA A 380 -34.43 -2.16 -2.38
C ALA A 380 -34.97 -3.43 -1.69
N GLY A 381 -34.39 -3.74 -0.52
CA GLY A 381 -34.73 -4.94 0.27
C GLY A 381 -34.23 -6.26 -0.30
N LYS A 382 -33.43 -6.25 -1.37
CA LYS A 382 -32.79 -7.46 -1.91
C LYS A 382 -31.59 -7.84 -1.04
N LYS A 383 -31.46 -9.14 -0.76
CA LYS A 383 -30.33 -9.68 0.00
C LYS A 383 -29.17 -9.97 -0.93
N VAL A 384 -28.03 -9.31 -0.67
CA VAL A 384 -26.82 -9.36 -1.52
C VAL A 384 -25.66 -9.95 -0.72
N LEU A 385 -25.02 -10.99 -1.23
CA LEU A 385 -23.78 -11.54 -0.69
C LEU A 385 -22.59 -11.03 -1.50
N LEU A 386 -21.66 -10.33 -0.84
CA LEU A 386 -20.37 -9.95 -1.43
C LEU A 386 -19.28 -10.93 -0.99
N LEU A 387 -18.63 -11.55 -1.97
CA LEU A 387 -17.53 -12.49 -1.77
C LEU A 387 -16.19 -11.78 -1.99
N GLY A 388 -15.59 -11.31 -0.90
CA GLY A 388 -14.34 -10.57 -0.82
C GLY A 388 -14.54 -9.07 -0.58
N VAL A 389 -13.85 -8.52 0.42
CA VAL A 389 -13.85 -7.07 0.74
C VAL A 389 -12.46 -6.46 0.65
N SER A 390 -11.40 -7.28 0.60
CA SER A 390 -10.02 -6.81 0.46
C SER A 390 -9.73 -6.28 -0.96
N TYR A 391 -8.74 -5.39 -1.06
CA TYR A 391 -8.37 -4.82 -2.36
C TYR A 391 -7.51 -5.76 -3.23
N LEU A 392 -6.91 -6.77 -2.61
CA LEU A 392 -6.01 -7.70 -3.29
C LEU A 392 -6.32 -9.14 -2.90
N ASN A 393 -6.13 -10.06 -3.84
CA ASN A 393 -6.34 -11.49 -3.62
C ASN A 393 -5.41 -12.03 -2.52
N ASP A 394 -5.94 -12.88 -1.65
CA ASP A 394 -5.21 -13.61 -0.60
C ASP A 394 -4.48 -12.70 0.41
N VAL A 395 -5.00 -11.48 0.62
CA VAL A 395 -4.48 -10.48 1.57
C VAL A 395 -5.63 -9.89 2.37
N GLY A 396 -5.47 -9.75 3.68
CA GLY A 396 -6.45 -9.13 4.57
C GLY A 396 -6.25 -7.60 4.70
N ASP A 397 -6.29 -6.85 3.57
CA ASP A 397 -6.09 -5.40 3.54
C ASP A 397 -7.25 -4.73 2.77
N THR A 398 -8.00 -3.88 3.47
CA THR A 398 -9.20 -3.20 2.94
C THR A 398 -8.93 -1.76 2.50
N ARG A 399 -7.71 -1.26 2.70
CA ARG A 399 -7.38 0.15 2.40
C ARG A 399 -7.60 0.48 0.92
N TYR A 400 -8.45 1.47 0.68
CA TYR A 400 -8.83 1.90 -0.68
C TYR A 400 -9.35 0.74 -1.54
N THR A 401 -10.04 -0.22 -0.94
CA THR A 401 -10.65 -1.30 -1.70
C THR A 401 -11.72 -0.75 -2.66
N PRO A 402 -11.73 -1.17 -3.93
CA PRO A 402 -12.79 -0.76 -4.86
C PRO A 402 -14.17 -1.32 -4.45
N VAL A 403 -14.18 -2.36 -3.64
CA VAL A 403 -15.43 -2.94 -3.11
C VAL A 403 -16.23 -1.92 -2.32
N GLU A 404 -15.55 -0.94 -1.68
CA GLU A 404 -16.22 0.14 -0.94
C GLU A 404 -17.19 0.93 -1.83
N GLY A 405 -16.74 1.35 -3.02
CA GLY A 405 -17.62 2.11 -3.92
C GLY A 405 -18.80 1.29 -4.45
N PHE A 406 -18.64 -0.02 -4.62
CA PHE A 406 -19.73 -0.93 -5.00
C PHE A 406 -20.69 -1.19 -3.84
N TYR A 407 -20.16 -1.39 -2.65
CA TYR A 407 -20.92 -1.53 -1.40
C TYR A 407 -21.79 -0.30 -1.13
N ASP A 408 -21.22 0.91 -1.25
CA ASP A 408 -21.95 2.17 -1.00
C ASP A 408 -23.15 2.34 -1.92
N GLN A 409 -23.00 1.95 -3.20
CA GLN A 409 -24.14 2.02 -4.12
C GLN A 409 -25.25 1.02 -3.76
N LEU A 410 -24.90 -0.19 -3.35
CA LEU A 410 -25.87 -1.18 -2.86
C LEU A 410 -26.57 -0.70 -1.59
N GLU A 411 -25.85 -0.06 -0.68
CA GLU A 411 -26.41 0.51 0.56
C GLU A 411 -27.37 1.67 0.25
N ILE A 412 -26.99 2.57 -0.67
CA ILE A 412 -27.84 3.69 -1.13
C ILE A 412 -29.15 3.17 -1.73
N GLU A 413 -29.11 2.07 -2.48
CA GLU A 413 -30.31 1.46 -3.07
C GLU A 413 -31.14 0.66 -2.05
N GLY A 414 -30.69 0.56 -0.80
CA GLY A 414 -31.40 -0.11 0.29
C GLY A 414 -31.34 -1.63 0.25
N CYS A 415 -30.24 -2.20 -0.25
CA CYS A 415 -29.98 -3.64 -0.19
C CYS A 415 -29.66 -4.11 1.23
N GLU A 416 -30.00 -5.36 1.56
CA GLU A 416 -29.48 -6.07 2.73
C GLU A 416 -28.15 -6.72 2.35
N ILE A 417 -27.02 -6.16 2.80
CA ILE A 417 -25.69 -6.58 2.38
C ILE A 417 -25.08 -7.53 3.41
N VAL A 418 -24.64 -8.69 2.95
CA VAL A 418 -23.91 -9.69 3.73
C VAL A 418 -22.51 -9.81 3.16
N LEU A 419 -21.49 -9.84 4.04
CA LEU A 419 -20.09 -9.82 3.65
C LEU A 419 -19.40 -11.12 4.02
N HIS A 420 -18.60 -11.65 3.10
CA HIS A 420 -17.66 -12.74 3.35
C HIS A 420 -16.27 -12.37 2.84
N ASP A 421 -15.24 -12.64 3.65
CA ASP A 421 -13.84 -12.59 3.23
C ASP A 421 -13.02 -13.55 4.10
N PRO A 422 -12.20 -14.46 3.53
CA PRO A 422 -11.42 -15.42 4.32
C PRO A 422 -10.30 -14.79 5.13
N HIS A 423 -9.88 -13.56 4.79
CA HIS A 423 -8.73 -12.87 5.36
C HIS A 423 -9.09 -11.64 6.20
N VAL A 424 -10.32 -11.13 6.08
CA VAL A 424 -10.79 -9.92 6.79
C VAL A 424 -11.88 -10.31 7.78
N LYS A 425 -11.70 -9.98 9.05
CA LYS A 425 -12.72 -10.17 10.12
C LYS A 425 -13.57 -8.93 10.36
N TYR A 426 -12.98 -7.77 10.15
CA TYR A 426 -13.58 -6.49 10.42
C TYR A 426 -13.11 -5.49 9.37
N TRP A 427 -14.05 -4.81 8.74
CA TRP A 427 -13.76 -3.79 7.73
C TRP A 427 -13.79 -2.41 8.40
N GLU A 428 -12.58 -1.89 8.69
CA GLU A 428 -12.40 -0.68 9.49
C GLU A 428 -13.06 0.54 8.85
N GLU A 429 -12.94 0.71 7.54
CA GLU A 429 -13.45 1.87 6.80
C GLU A 429 -14.99 1.94 6.79
N LYS A 430 -15.66 0.81 7.01
CA LYS A 430 -17.13 0.68 7.05
C LYS A 430 -17.68 0.43 8.44
N ASP A 431 -16.84 0.18 9.44
CA ASP A 431 -17.25 -0.19 10.81
C ASP A 431 -18.17 -1.42 10.85
N VAL A 432 -17.86 -2.45 10.03
CA VAL A 432 -18.69 -3.65 9.91
C VAL A 432 -17.90 -4.94 10.09
N TRP A 433 -18.55 -5.95 10.68
CA TRP A 433 -17.99 -7.30 10.80
C TRP A 433 -18.17 -8.07 9.48
N VAL A 434 -17.14 -8.81 9.11
CA VAL A 434 -17.10 -9.66 7.93
C VAL A 434 -17.09 -11.13 8.38
N ASN A 435 -17.98 -11.92 7.83
CA ASN A 435 -18.04 -13.35 8.14
C ASN A 435 -16.91 -14.08 7.40
N GLN A 436 -16.26 -15.02 8.08
CA GLN A 436 -15.23 -15.88 7.51
C GLN A 436 -15.70 -17.31 7.22
N ASP A 437 -16.93 -17.65 7.61
CA ASP A 437 -17.52 -18.97 7.38
C ASP A 437 -18.50 -18.93 6.19
N LEU A 438 -17.94 -19.22 5.00
CA LEU A 438 -18.71 -19.25 3.76
C LEU A 438 -19.78 -20.34 3.78
N ASP A 439 -19.49 -21.48 4.43
CA ASP A 439 -20.42 -22.59 4.51
C ASP A 439 -21.65 -22.27 5.36
N GLU A 440 -21.47 -21.47 6.40
CA GLU A 440 -22.58 -20.96 7.20
C GLU A 440 -23.44 -20.00 6.39
N LEU A 441 -22.80 -19.04 5.70
CA LEU A 441 -23.51 -18.05 4.89
C LEU A 441 -24.33 -18.69 3.76
N LEU A 442 -23.79 -19.69 3.09
CA LEU A 442 -24.47 -20.36 1.97
C LEU A 442 -25.62 -21.29 2.38
N LYS A 443 -25.94 -21.39 3.67
CA LYS A 443 -27.22 -21.99 4.13
C LYS A 443 -28.41 -21.05 3.93
N ASP A 444 -28.15 -19.74 3.87
CA ASP A 444 -29.13 -18.71 3.55
C ASP A 444 -29.31 -18.56 2.03
N SER A 445 -30.40 -17.87 1.65
CA SER A 445 -30.71 -17.57 0.26
C SER A 445 -30.41 -16.12 -0.08
N TYR A 446 -29.87 -15.86 -1.24
CA TYR A 446 -29.51 -14.52 -1.72
C TYR A 446 -30.16 -14.22 -3.07
N ASN A 447 -30.61 -12.98 -3.25
CA ASN A 447 -31.09 -12.50 -4.53
C ASN A 447 -29.92 -12.27 -5.51
N ILE A 448 -28.82 -11.74 -4.96
CA ILE A 448 -27.60 -11.42 -5.73
C ILE A 448 -26.39 -11.97 -4.95
N ILE A 449 -25.48 -12.59 -5.67
CA ILE A 449 -24.17 -13.00 -5.14
C ILE A 449 -23.10 -12.40 -6.05
N ALA A 450 -22.27 -11.53 -5.52
CA ALA A 450 -21.21 -10.88 -6.29
C ALA A 450 -19.82 -11.34 -5.79
N ILE A 451 -18.98 -11.79 -6.72
CA ILE A 451 -17.57 -12.08 -6.43
C ILE A 451 -16.80 -10.79 -6.67
N THR A 452 -16.27 -10.18 -5.60
CA THR A 452 -15.68 -8.84 -5.59
C THR A 452 -14.17 -8.85 -5.36
N THR A 453 -13.62 -9.96 -4.83
CA THR A 453 -12.17 -10.18 -4.72
C THR A 453 -11.83 -11.62 -5.10
N GLY A 454 -10.74 -11.82 -5.85
CA GLY A 454 -10.40 -13.14 -6.40
C GLY A 454 -9.52 -13.99 -5.48
N HIS A 455 -9.98 -14.27 -4.26
CA HIS A 455 -9.28 -15.18 -3.35
C HIS A 455 -9.22 -16.61 -3.89
N LYS A 456 -8.22 -17.38 -3.46
CA LYS A 456 -8.10 -18.81 -3.79
C LYS A 456 -9.34 -19.59 -3.39
N ASP A 457 -9.97 -19.15 -2.29
CA ASP A 457 -11.20 -19.77 -1.76
C ASP A 457 -12.38 -19.69 -2.74
N TYR A 458 -12.34 -18.78 -3.70
CA TYR A 458 -13.39 -18.62 -4.70
C TYR A 458 -13.01 -19.16 -6.08
N ARG A 459 -11.70 -19.39 -6.34
CA ARG A 459 -11.20 -19.82 -7.64
C ARG A 459 -11.09 -21.32 -7.73
N ASN A 460 -11.57 -21.92 -8.84
CA ASN A 460 -11.48 -23.37 -9.07
C ASN A 460 -11.95 -24.17 -7.85
N ASN A 461 -12.98 -23.67 -7.16
CA ASN A 461 -13.52 -24.29 -5.95
C ASN A 461 -14.81 -25.04 -6.27
N GLU A 462 -14.68 -26.33 -6.59
CA GLU A 462 -15.79 -27.20 -6.94
C GLU A 462 -16.87 -27.27 -5.83
N SER A 463 -16.46 -27.19 -4.56
CA SER A 463 -17.41 -27.17 -3.44
C SER A 463 -18.26 -25.90 -3.45
N LEU A 464 -17.64 -24.74 -3.71
CA LEU A 464 -18.35 -23.46 -3.85
C LEU A 464 -19.34 -23.52 -5.01
N ILE A 465 -18.88 -23.96 -6.20
CA ILE A 465 -19.73 -24.04 -7.39
C ILE A 465 -20.96 -24.92 -7.14
N ASN A 466 -20.80 -26.07 -6.51
CA ASN A 466 -21.92 -26.96 -6.17
C ASN A 466 -22.90 -26.28 -5.18
N LYS A 467 -22.41 -25.60 -4.15
CA LYS A 467 -23.25 -24.85 -3.21
C LYS A 467 -23.99 -23.69 -3.86
N LEU A 468 -23.34 -22.99 -4.82
CA LEU A 468 -24.00 -21.95 -5.60
C LEU A 468 -25.10 -22.53 -6.48
N ILE A 469 -24.89 -23.69 -7.11
CA ILE A 469 -25.92 -24.40 -7.89
C ILE A 469 -27.12 -24.78 -7.01
N ASP A 470 -26.89 -25.14 -5.76
CA ASP A 470 -27.97 -25.53 -4.82
C ASP A 470 -28.78 -24.34 -4.33
N GLN A 471 -28.25 -23.09 -4.40
CA GLN A 471 -29.01 -21.86 -4.06
C GLN A 471 -30.30 -21.77 -4.87
N PRO A 472 -31.36 -21.10 -4.35
CA PRO A 472 -32.49 -20.64 -5.16
C PRO A 472 -32.00 -19.82 -6.37
N VAL A 473 -32.86 -19.65 -7.39
CA VAL A 473 -32.51 -18.83 -8.55
C VAL A 473 -32.03 -17.45 -8.09
N SER A 474 -30.79 -17.13 -8.46
CA SER A 474 -30.07 -15.91 -8.03
C SER A 474 -29.41 -15.24 -9.23
N PHE A 475 -29.06 -13.97 -9.05
CA PHE A 475 -28.17 -13.24 -9.97
C PHE A 475 -26.72 -13.41 -9.47
N LEU A 476 -25.87 -14.06 -10.24
CA LEU A 476 -24.46 -14.25 -9.93
C LEU A 476 -23.63 -13.26 -10.75
N TYR A 477 -22.86 -12.41 -10.07
CA TYR A 477 -22.04 -11.40 -10.72
C TYR A 477 -20.56 -11.57 -10.37
N ASP A 478 -19.78 -12.00 -11.35
CA ASP A 478 -18.32 -12.06 -11.22
C ASP A 478 -17.71 -10.74 -11.72
N THR A 479 -17.33 -9.87 -10.79
CA THR A 479 -16.77 -8.55 -11.11
C THR A 479 -15.28 -8.56 -11.44
N ILE A 480 -14.62 -9.73 -11.41
CA ILE A 480 -13.17 -9.86 -11.55
C ILE A 480 -12.72 -10.99 -12.47
N GLY A 481 -13.67 -11.75 -13.05
CA GLY A 481 -13.39 -12.81 -14.02
C GLY A 481 -12.68 -14.02 -13.43
N VAL A 482 -13.16 -14.53 -12.29
CA VAL A 482 -12.59 -15.74 -11.67
C VAL A 482 -13.24 -17.04 -12.11
N LEU A 483 -14.50 -16.97 -12.57
CA LEU A 483 -15.24 -18.13 -13.03
C LEU A 483 -14.74 -18.60 -14.39
N THR A 484 -14.50 -19.90 -14.53
CA THR A 484 -14.17 -20.53 -15.80
C THR A 484 -15.40 -20.66 -16.69
N ASN A 485 -15.23 -20.82 -18.00
CA ASN A 485 -16.32 -21.03 -18.94
C ASN A 485 -17.18 -22.28 -18.60
N GLU A 486 -16.57 -23.31 -18.03
CA GLU A 486 -17.28 -24.51 -17.59
C GLU A 486 -18.16 -24.23 -16.35
N GLU A 487 -17.61 -23.51 -15.36
CA GLU A 487 -18.35 -23.09 -14.16
C GLU A 487 -19.51 -22.15 -14.53
N ILE A 488 -19.26 -21.16 -15.39
CA ILE A 488 -20.30 -20.26 -15.93
C ILE A 488 -21.43 -21.07 -16.57
N LYS A 489 -21.10 -22.04 -17.44
CA LYS A 489 -22.09 -22.87 -18.12
C LYS A 489 -22.93 -23.69 -17.13
N ARG A 490 -22.31 -24.25 -16.08
CA ARG A 490 -23.01 -25.02 -15.03
C ARG A 490 -23.95 -24.13 -14.22
N LEU A 491 -23.46 -22.96 -13.80
CA LEU A 491 -24.25 -22.00 -13.03
C LEU A 491 -25.41 -21.41 -13.85
N SER A 492 -25.19 -21.10 -15.12
CA SER A 492 -26.19 -20.56 -16.03
C SER A 492 -27.34 -21.54 -16.36
N ALA A 493 -27.20 -22.83 -16.04
CA ALA A 493 -28.31 -23.77 -16.12
C ALA A 493 -29.46 -23.44 -15.15
N LYS A 494 -29.20 -22.66 -14.11
CA LYS A 494 -30.20 -22.31 -13.08
C LYS A 494 -30.24 -20.80 -12.78
N HIS A 495 -29.12 -20.13 -12.81
CA HIS A 495 -28.93 -18.75 -12.39
C HIS A 495 -28.76 -17.79 -13.59
N ILE A 496 -28.98 -16.50 -13.35
CA ILE A 496 -28.50 -15.45 -14.26
C ILE A 496 -27.05 -15.18 -13.89
N VAL A 497 -26.12 -15.52 -14.78
CA VAL A 497 -24.67 -15.32 -14.55
C VAL A 497 -24.18 -14.20 -15.44
N LYS A 498 -23.51 -13.23 -14.84
CA LYS A 498 -22.83 -12.15 -15.55
C LYS A 498 -21.39 -12.04 -15.05
N VAL A 499 -20.50 -11.72 -15.97
CA VAL A 499 -19.09 -11.50 -15.70
C VAL A 499 -18.69 -10.18 -16.35
N ILE A 500 -17.95 -9.34 -15.64
CA ILE A 500 -17.49 -8.06 -16.18
C ILE A 500 -16.65 -8.28 -17.45
N GLY A 501 -16.91 -7.52 -18.53
CA GLY A 501 -16.23 -7.69 -19.81
C GLY A 501 -16.70 -8.88 -20.65
N ARG A 502 -17.80 -9.57 -20.27
CA ARG A 502 -18.40 -10.69 -21.00
C ARG A 502 -19.74 -10.27 -21.62
N GLY A 503 -19.68 -9.70 -22.81
CA GLY A 503 -20.89 -9.33 -23.56
C GLY A 503 -21.63 -10.53 -24.20
N ASP A 504 -21.00 -11.67 -24.25
CA ASP A 504 -21.53 -12.93 -24.79
C ASP A 504 -22.41 -13.73 -23.79
N LEU A 505 -22.56 -13.25 -22.55
CA LEU A 505 -23.35 -13.89 -21.48
C LEU A 505 -24.74 -13.27 -21.31
#